data_9e4e0d1e3078fd8f9e8ed94fa1661d3b
#
_entry.id   9e4e0d1e3078fd8f9e8ed94fa1661d3b
#
_cell.length_a   1.000
_cell.length_b   1.000
_cell.length_c   1.000
_cell.angle_alpha   90.00
_cell.angle_beta   90.00
_cell.angle_gamma   90.00
#
_symmetry.space_group_name_H-M   'P 1'
#
loop_
_entity.id
_entity.type
_entity.pdbx_description
1 polymer ?
#
loop_
_entity_poly.entity_id
_entity_poly.type
_entity_poly.pdbx_seq_one_letter_code
_entity_poly.pdbx_strand_id
1 'polypeptide(L)'
;MALVPFGSVDRIALRWLRGPGPETAFTLSSGDANVATLRWTEGAGSLATAETADAQWTLKRGGFLSPHITARKAGGRSDLARLSVHLSYHRIELAGGPSYRFRRAGLLVPAWTITTDDGVEVAHIEPVREGRTLVGGAVLVPAAAADRPELLLLAVLGWYFIVLAWFEDEALVPLEGPDAPDPPARAAPP
;
A
#
# COMPACT_ATOMS: atom_id res chain seq x y z
N MET A 1 -9.92 -11.65 -15.32
CA MET A 1 -10.73 -11.99 -14.13
C MET A 1 -11.70 -10.84 -13.91
N ALA A 2 -13.00 -11.07 -13.78
CA ALA A 2 -13.98 -9.99 -13.63
C ALA A 2 -13.92 -9.41 -12.21
N LEU A 3 -13.96 -8.09 -12.10
CA LEU A 3 -14.09 -7.38 -10.82
C LEU A 3 -15.57 -7.20 -10.48
N VAL A 4 -15.92 -7.38 -9.20
CA VAL A 4 -17.28 -7.15 -8.70
C VAL A 4 -17.36 -5.83 -7.96
N PRO A 5 -18.55 -5.17 -7.92
CA PRO A 5 -18.73 -3.94 -7.17
C PRO A 5 -18.41 -4.13 -5.68
N PHE A 6 -17.65 -3.21 -5.11
CA PHE A 6 -17.23 -3.29 -3.70
C PHE A 6 -18.41 -3.31 -2.71
N GLY A 7 -19.53 -2.70 -3.08
CA GLY A 7 -20.77 -2.73 -2.28
C GLY A 7 -21.47 -4.08 -2.23
N SER A 8 -21.09 -5.05 -3.10
CA SER A 8 -21.74 -6.37 -3.19
C SER A 8 -21.04 -7.46 -2.39
N VAL A 9 -19.92 -7.15 -1.71
CA VAL A 9 -19.12 -8.15 -0.98
C VAL A 9 -19.09 -7.86 0.51
N ASP A 10 -18.69 -8.85 1.31
CA ASP A 10 -18.33 -8.63 2.69
C ASP A 10 -17.04 -7.80 2.76
N ARG A 11 -17.12 -6.64 3.42
CA ARG A 11 -16.03 -5.65 3.50
C ARG A 11 -15.25 -5.72 4.80
N ILE A 12 -15.60 -6.63 5.71
CA ILE A 12 -14.96 -6.75 7.03
C ILE A 12 -13.58 -7.39 6.93
N ALA A 13 -13.43 -8.39 6.05
CA ALA A 13 -12.19 -9.12 5.87
C ALA A 13 -11.82 -9.19 4.38
N LEU A 14 -10.83 -8.38 3.99
CA LEU A 14 -10.32 -8.32 2.63
C LEU A 14 -8.90 -8.84 2.57
N ARG A 15 -8.45 -9.29 1.40
CA ARG A 15 -7.08 -9.77 1.18
C ARG A 15 -6.47 -9.17 -0.07
N TRP A 16 -5.26 -8.65 0.08
CA TRP A 16 -4.36 -8.40 -1.02
C TRP A 16 -3.56 -9.67 -1.33
N LEU A 17 -3.52 -10.07 -2.59
CA LEU A 17 -2.73 -11.19 -3.08
C LEU A 17 -1.86 -10.71 -4.25
N ARG A 18 -0.59 -11.06 -4.22
CA ARG A 18 0.33 -10.78 -5.33
C ARG A 18 -0.05 -11.64 -6.53
N GLY A 19 -0.13 -11.01 -7.70
CA GLY A 19 -0.33 -11.72 -8.96
C GLY A 19 0.87 -12.60 -9.35
N PRO A 20 0.67 -13.63 -10.15
CA PRO A 20 1.75 -14.42 -10.72
C PRO A 20 2.51 -13.58 -11.77
N GLY A 21 3.83 -13.84 -11.89
CA GLY A 21 4.66 -13.21 -12.92
C GLY A 21 5.59 -12.13 -12.40
N PRO A 22 6.42 -11.56 -13.29
CA PRO A 22 7.44 -10.57 -12.93
C PRO A 22 6.87 -9.18 -12.62
N GLU A 23 5.67 -8.89 -13.09
CA GLU A 23 5.02 -7.60 -12.86
C GLU A 23 4.63 -7.44 -11.39
N THR A 24 4.82 -6.24 -10.86
CA THR A 24 4.31 -5.91 -9.54
C THR A 24 2.81 -5.61 -9.64
N ALA A 25 2.00 -6.61 -9.34
CA ALA A 25 0.55 -6.52 -9.36
C ALA A 25 -0.05 -7.22 -8.13
N PHE A 26 -1.12 -6.64 -7.59
CA PHE A 26 -1.87 -7.18 -6.47
C PHE A 26 -3.36 -7.14 -6.77
N THR A 27 -4.08 -8.13 -6.28
CA THR A 27 -5.55 -8.19 -6.34
C THR A 27 -6.12 -8.13 -4.94
N LEU A 28 -7.07 -7.25 -4.71
CA LEU A 28 -7.87 -7.19 -3.47
C LEU A 28 -9.11 -8.08 -3.67
N SER A 29 -9.34 -8.98 -2.73
CA SER A 29 -10.49 -9.89 -2.75
C SER A 29 -11.21 -9.92 -1.41
N SER A 30 -12.49 -10.30 -1.46
CA SER A 30 -13.32 -10.70 -0.34
C SER A 30 -13.80 -12.12 -0.62
N GLY A 31 -13.31 -13.11 0.14
CA GLY A 31 -13.46 -14.50 -0.24
C GLY A 31 -12.92 -14.76 -1.66
N ASP A 32 -13.74 -15.33 -2.52
CA ASP A 32 -13.40 -15.62 -3.93
C ASP A 32 -13.69 -14.44 -4.89
N ALA A 33 -14.31 -13.38 -4.40
CA ALA A 33 -14.68 -12.23 -5.21
C ALA A 33 -13.57 -11.19 -5.28
N ASN A 34 -13.11 -10.82 -6.48
CA ASN A 34 -12.13 -9.78 -6.68
C ASN A 34 -12.80 -8.42 -6.80
N VAL A 35 -12.35 -7.45 -6.01
CA VAL A 35 -12.95 -6.11 -5.93
C VAL A 35 -12.06 -5.01 -6.50
N ALA A 36 -10.74 -5.21 -6.49
CA ALA A 36 -9.81 -4.27 -7.10
C ALA A 36 -8.53 -4.97 -7.55
N THR A 37 -7.84 -4.36 -8.51
CA THR A 37 -6.45 -4.69 -8.85
C THR A 37 -5.59 -3.45 -8.69
N LEU A 38 -4.33 -3.64 -8.33
CA LEU A 38 -3.31 -2.59 -8.27
C LEU A 38 -2.07 -3.07 -9.00
N ARG A 39 -1.66 -2.36 -10.05
CA ARG A 39 -0.58 -2.77 -10.94
C ARG A 39 0.39 -1.61 -11.16
N TRP A 40 1.67 -1.86 -11.02
CA TRP A 40 2.72 -0.88 -11.34
C TRP A 40 3.03 -0.91 -12.82
N THR A 41 3.27 0.28 -13.38
CA THR A 41 3.72 0.42 -14.77
C THR A 41 5.23 0.24 -14.81
N GLU A 42 5.68 -0.76 -15.59
CA GLU A 42 7.10 -1.03 -15.76
C GLU A 42 7.85 0.19 -16.30
N GLY A 43 9.02 0.48 -15.74
CA GLY A 43 9.85 1.64 -16.15
C GLY A 43 9.28 3.03 -15.76
N ALA A 44 8.07 3.11 -15.20
CA ALA A 44 7.45 4.38 -14.80
C ALA A 44 7.65 4.73 -13.31
N GLY A 45 8.61 4.09 -12.64
CA GLY A 45 8.94 4.33 -11.24
C GLY A 45 7.76 4.04 -10.31
N SER A 46 7.25 5.07 -9.62
CA SER A 46 6.16 4.91 -8.66
C SER A 46 4.75 4.94 -9.27
N LEU A 47 4.60 5.02 -10.60
CA LEU A 47 3.28 5.08 -11.22
C LEU A 47 2.60 3.70 -11.15
N ALA A 48 1.39 3.68 -10.60
CA ALA A 48 0.53 2.50 -10.58
C ALA A 48 -0.89 2.84 -11.00
N THR A 49 -1.59 1.83 -11.51
CA THR A 49 -3.00 1.89 -11.86
C THR A 49 -3.78 0.95 -10.95
N ALA A 50 -4.86 1.43 -10.35
CA ALA A 50 -5.84 0.63 -9.66
C ALA A 50 -7.13 0.57 -10.46
N GLU A 51 -7.68 -0.63 -10.61
CA GLU A 51 -8.96 -0.88 -11.30
C GLU A 51 -9.95 -1.48 -10.31
N THR A 52 -11.18 -1.01 -10.38
CA THR A 52 -12.33 -1.52 -9.64
C THR A 52 -13.45 -1.79 -10.65
N ALA A 53 -14.57 -2.39 -10.24
CA ALA A 53 -15.71 -2.58 -11.13
C ALA A 53 -16.26 -1.25 -11.71
N ASP A 54 -16.17 -0.16 -10.94
CA ASP A 54 -16.83 1.11 -11.25
C ASP A 54 -15.88 2.26 -11.61
N ALA A 55 -14.57 2.06 -11.39
CA ALA A 55 -13.60 3.13 -11.59
C ALA A 55 -12.19 2.62 -11.87
N GLN A 56 -11.39 3.49 -12.49
CA GLN A 56 -9.95 3.31 -12.63
C GLN A 56 -9.23 4.53 -12.05
N TRP A 57 -8.20 4.28 -11.26
CA TRP A 57 -7.39 5.30 -10.62
C TRP A 57 -5.92 5.18 -10.99
N THR A 58 -5.24 6.32 -11.04
CA THR A 58 -3.78 6.37 -11.13
C THR A 58 -3.22 6.84 -9.79
N LEU A 59 -2.20 6.13 -9.31
CA LEU A 59 -1.49 6.47 -8.09
C LEU A 59 -0.04 6.80 -8.43
N LYS A 60 0.48 7.87 -7.84
CA LYS A 60 1.85 8.29 -8.07
C LYS A 60 2.42 8.97 -6.84
N ARG A 61 3.68 8.64 -6.51
CA ARG A 61 4.48 9.39 -5.55
C ARG A 61 5.09 10.60 -6.23
N GLY A 62 5.05 11.73 -5.54
CA GLY A 62 5.66 13.00 -5.95
C GLY A 62 6.32 13.70 -4.77
N GLY A 63 6.97 14.83 -5.06
CA GLY A 63 7.60 15.70 -4.06
C GLY A 63 8.95 15.18 -3.54
N PHE A 64 10.05 15.88 -3.86
CA PHE A 64 11.38 15.54 -3.35
C PHE A 64 11.56 15.97 -1.89
N LEU A 65 11.18 17.22 -1.56
CA LEU A 65 11.31 17.78 -0.21
C LEU A 65 10.11 17.46 0.69
N SER A 66 8.95 17.22 0.12
CA SER A 66 7.72 16.87 0.82
C SER A 66 7.07 15.69 0.11
N PRO A 67 7.52 14.45 0.42
CA PRO A 67 6.99 13.27 -0.23
C PRO A 67 5.49 13.12 0.00
N HIS A 68 4.77 12.88 -1.07
CA HIS A 68 3.34 12.62 -1.01
C HIS A 68 2.91 11.66 -2.11
N ILE A 69 1.79 11.01 -1.91
CA ILE A 69 1.15 10.15 -2.89
C ILE A 69 -0.18 10.77 -3.28
N THR A 70 -0.48 10.79 -4.56
CA THR A 70 -1.78 11.22 -5.08
C THR A 70 -2.49 10.06 -5.74
N ALA A 71 -3.81 9.98 -5.52
CA ALA A 71 -4.71 9.12 -6.28
C ALA A 71 -5.63 10.00 -7.12
N ARG A 72 -5.76 9.69 -8.42
CA ARG A 72 -6.59 10.43 -9.40
C ARG A 72 -7.46 9.47 -10.15
N LYS A 73 -8.63 9.91 -10.58
CA LYS A 73 -9.40 9.17 -11.60
C LYS A 73 -8.57 9.10 -12.88
N ALA A 74 -8.55 7.95 -13.54
CA ALA A 74 -7.81 7.80 -14.81
C ALA A 74 -8.24 8.86 -15.83
N GLY A 75 -7.26 9.51 -16.44
CA GLY A 75 -7.49 10.65 -17.34
C GLY A 75 -7.91 11.96 -16.65
N GLY A 76 -8.15 11.95 -15.32
CA GLY A 76 -8.48 13.15 -14.55
C GLY A 76 -7.25 13.97 -14.15
N ARG A 77 -7.46 15.27 -13.90
CA ARG A 77 -6.40 16.19 -13.44
C ARG A 77 -6.48 16.48 -11.94
N SER A 78 -7.63 16.26 -11.32
CA SER A 78 -7.86 16.54 -9.90
C SER A 78 -7.53 15.33 -9.05
N ASP A 79 -6.89 15.58 -7.91
CA ASP A 79 -6.63 14.55 -6.92
C ASP A 79 -7.96 14.11 -6.27
N LEU A 80 -8.19 12.82 -6.15
CA LEU A 80 -9.27 12.23 -5.34
C LEU A 80 -8.83 12.10 -3.89
N ALA A 81 -7.56 11.77 -3.69
CA ALA A 81 -6.94 11.65 -2.39
C ALA A 81 -5.47 12.03 -2.46
N ARG A 82 -4.95 12.52 -1.35
CA ARG A 82 -3.52 12.80 -1.14
C ARG A 82 -3.07 12.19 0.19
N LEU A 83 -2.01 11.41 0.16
CA LEU A 83 -1.32 10.93 1.34
C LEU A 83 -0.02 11.72 1.49
N SER A 84 0.09 12.49 2.57
CA SER A 84 1.29 13.26 2.94
C SER A 84 2.10 12.47 3.97
N VAL A 85 3.41 12.34 3.72
CA VAL A 85 4.32 11.58 4.56
C VAL A 85 4.87 12.47 5.67
N HIS A 86 4.66 12.07 6.93
CA HIS A 86 5.21 12.72 8.13
C HIS A 86 6.00 11.70 8.96
N LEU A 87 6.82 12.16 9.89
CA LEU A 87 7.70 11.30 10.69
C LEU A 87 6.96 10.31 11.61
N SER A 88 5.85 10.74 12.22
CA SER A 88 5.14 9.92 13.23
C SER A 88 3.83 9.31 12.71
N TYR A 89 3.27 9.84 11.66
CA TYR A 89 2.07 9.34 10.98
C TYR A 89 2.00 9.94 9.59
N HIS A 90 1.19 9.36 8.73
CA HIS A 90 0.89 9.91 7.41
C HIS A 90 -0.56 10.42 7.42
N ARG A 91 -0.80 11.50 6.70
CA ARG A 91 -2.14 12.08 6.58
C ARG A 91 -2.73 11.76 5.22
N ILE A 92 -3.92 11.19 5.19
CA ILE A 92 -4.72 11.00 3.97
C ILE A 92 -5.81 12.06 3.96
N GLU A 93 -5.87 12.86 2.92
CA GLU A 93 -6.87 13.89 2.69
C GLU A 93 -7.67 13.52 1.45
N LEU A 94 -9.00 13.44 1.56
CA LEU A 94 -9.89 13.18 0.45
C LEU A 94 -10.40 14.49 -0.14
N ALA A 95 -10.52 14.58 -1.46
CA ALA A 95 -11.03 15.77 -2.12
C ALA A 95 -12.48 16.05 -1.72
N GLY A 96 -12.70 17.16 -1.02
CA GLY A 96 -14.03 17.56 -0.52
C GLY A 96 -14.61 16.65 0.57
N GLY A 97 -13.78 15.80 1.18
CA GLY A 97 -14.18 14.82 2.18
C GLY A 97 -13.36 14.88 3.48
N PRO A 98 -13.50 13.85 4.32
CA PRO A 98 -12.77 13.74 5.58
C PRO A 98 -11.28 13.50 5.37
N SER A 99 -10.50 13.66 6.44
CA SER A 99 -9.11 13.27 6.53
C SER A 99 -8.92 12.12 7.50
N TYR A 100 -7.81 11.40 7.30
CA TYR A 100 -7.46 10.20 8.06
C TYR A 100 -6.00 10.23 8.44
N ARG A 101 -5.69 9.54 9.54
CA ARG A 101 -4.31 9.25 9.94
C ARG A 101 -3.96 7.82 9.54
N PHE A 102 -2.84 7.67 8.88
CA PHE A 102 -2.30 6.38 8.50
C PHE A 102 -0.96 6.21 9.21
N ARG A 103 -0.83 5.20 10.05
CA ARG A 103 0.35 4.98 10.88
C ARG A 103 0.72 3.51 10.99
N ARG A 104 1.99 3.26 11.18
CA ARG A 104 2.48 1.93 11.50
C ARG A 104 2.01 1.54 12.90
N ALA A 105 1.48 0.32 13.02
CA ALA A 105 1.09 -0.31 14.28
C ALA A 105 1.91 -1.60 14.46
N GLY A 106 2.13 -1.99 15.72
CA GLY A 106 2.89 -3.20 16.05
C GLY A 106 4.41 -3.03 15.97
N LEU A 107 5.10 -3.60 16.97
CA LEU A 107 6.58 -3.59 17.06
C LEU A 107 7.19 -4.82 16.40
N LEU A 108 6.54 -5.99 16.51
CA LEU A 108 7.08 -7.29 16.07
C LEU A 108 6.56 -7.70 14.69
N VAL A 109 5.29 -7.42 14.40
CA VAL A 109 4.68 -7.65 13.09
C VAL A 109 4.33 -6.29 12.51
N PRO A 110 4.87 -5.92 11.33
CA PRO A 110 4.52 -4.67 10.72
C PRO A 110 3.04 -4.71 10.34
N ALA A 111 2.26 -3.83 10.95
CA ALA A 111 0.88 -3.59 10.63
C ALA A 111 0.66 -2.09 10.45
N TRP A 112 -0.42 -1.71 9.82
CA TRP A 112 -0.77 -0.33 9.55
C TRP A 112 -2.23 -0.07 9.89
N THR A 113 -2.53 1.04 10.53
CA THR A 113 -3.90 1.44 10.84
C THR A 113 -4.28 2.73 10.12
N ILE A 114 -5.50 2.78 9.64
CA ILE A 114 -6.16 3.99 9.16
C ILE A 114 -7.20 4.37 10.20
N THR A 115 -7.07 5.57 10.75
CA THR A 115 -8.03 6.11 11.73
C THR A 115 -8.57 7.45 11.25
N THR A 116 -9.76 7.80 11.68
CA THR A 116 -10.28 9.17 11.57
C THR A 116 -9.45 10.13 12.44
N ASP A 117 -9.64 11.44 12.30
CA ASP A 117 -8.92 12.44 13.09
C ASP A 117 -9.26 12.36 14.60
N ASP A 118 -10.44 11.88 14.96
CA ASP A 118 -10.89 11.60 16.33
C ASP A 118 -10.47 10.22 16.85
N GLY A 119 -9.70 9.47 16.06
CA GLY A 119 -9.04 8.23 16.50
C GLY A 119 -9.87 6.96 16.30
N VAL A 120 -11.02 7.02 15.63
CA VAL A 120 -11.81 5.81 15.31
C VAL A 120 -11.12 5.02 14.20
N GLU A 121 -10.87 3.73 14.43
CA GLU A 121 -10.27 2.86 13.45
C GLU A 121 -11.20 2.61 12.26
N VAL A 122 -10.67 2.73 11.06
CA VAL A 122 -11.39 2.51 9.79
C VAL A 122 -10.89 1.26 9.08
N ALA A 123 -9.59 0.99 9.14
CA ALA A 123 -9.00 -0.21 8.59
C ALA A 123 -7.68 -0.55 9.29
N HIS A 124 -7.40 -1.84 9.38
CA HIS A 124 -6.14 -2.40 9.83
C HIS A 124 -5.54 -3.25 8.71
N ILE A 125 -4.29 -2.99 8.34
CA ILE A 125 -3.62 -3.64 7.21
C ILE A 125 -2.42 -4.40 7.73
N GLU A 126 -2.39 -5.72 7.50
CA GLU A 126 -1.32 -6.62 7.91
C GLU A 126 -0.63 -7.18 6.67
N PRO A 127 0.54 -6.66 6.27
CA PRO A 127 1.32 -7.23 5.18
C PRO A 127 1.81 -8.64 5.50
N VAL A 128 1.75 -9.54 4.52
CA VAL A 128 2.24 -10.92 4.61
C VAL A 128 3.46 -11.09 3.71
N ARG A 129 4.49 -11.74 4.27
CA ARG A 129 5.78 -11.99 3.61
C ARG A 129 6.09 -13.47 3.54
N GLU A 130 6.78 -13.84 2.47
CA GLU A 130 7.49 -15.11 2.37
C GLU A 130 8.98 -14.79 2.16
N GLY A 131 9.79 -15.01 3.20
CA GLY A 131 11.17 -14.54 3.22
C GLY A 131 11.25 -13.01 3.09
N ARG A 132 11.89 -12.53 2.02
CA ARG A 132 12.01 -11.11 1.69
C ARG A 132 10.88 -10.60 0.77
N THR A 133 10.05 -11.46 0.24
CA THR A 133 9.02 -11.08 -0.75
C THR A 133 7.70 -10.73 -0.08
N LEU A 134 7.15 -9.57 -0.40
CA LEU A 134 5.78 -9.21 -0.05
C LEU A 134 4.82 -9.99 -0.96
N VAL A 135 4.10 -10.96 -0.39
CA VAL A 135 3.18 -11.84 -1.13
C VAL A 135 1.73 -11.41 -1.05
N GLY A 136 1.39 -10.51 -0.13
CA GLY A 136 0.03 -10.00 0.06
C GLY A 136 -0.18 -9.40 1.43
N GLY A 137 -1.44 -9.34 1.88
CA GLY A 137 -1.79 -8.85 3.20
C GLY A 137 -3.28 -8.93 3.48
N ALA A 138 -3.63 -8.91 4.77
CA ALA A 138 -5.01 -8.79 5.22
C ALA A 138 -5.39 -7.32 5.40
N VAL A 139 -6.65 -6.99 5.12
CA VAL A 139 -7.26 -5.70 5.46
C VAL A 139 -8.49 -6.00 6.29
N LEU A 140 -8.39 -5.74 7.58
CA LEU A 140 -9.46 -5.92 8.55
C LEU A 140 -10.19 -4.58 8.74
N VAL A 141 -11.50 -4.61 8.61
CA VAL A 141 -12.34 -3.42 8.68
C VAL A 141 -13.34 -3.58 9.82
N PRO A 142 -13.34 -2.68 10.82
CA PRO A 142 -14.37 -2.68 11.85
C PRO A 142 -15.78 -2.57 11.22
N ALA A 143 -16.75 -3.31 11.75
CA ALA A 143 -18.11 -3.33 11.20
C ALA A 143 -18.71 -1.91 11.08
N ALA A 144 -18.42 -1.02 12.03
CA ALA A 144 -18.86 0.38 12.00
C ALA A 144 -18.25 1.20 10.86
N ALA A 145 -17.16 0.74 10.25
CA ALA A 145 -16.49 1.41 9.13
C ALA A 145 -16.79 0.76 7.78
N ALA A 146 -17.41 -0.42 7.76
CA ALA A 146 -17.61 -1.21 6.54
C ALA A 146 -18.47 -0.50 5.48
N ASP A 147 -19.36 0.40 5.88
CA ASP A 147 -20.26 1.13 4.96
C ASP A 147 -19.70 2.48 4.48
N ARG A 148 -18.47 2.79 4.84
CA ARG A 148 -17.84 4.04 4.37
C ARG A 148 -17.58 3.98 2.86
N PRO A 149 -18.08 4.94 2.07
CA PRO A 149 -17.94 4.93 0.62
C PRO A 149 -16.47 5.06 0.16
N GLU A 150 -15.63 5.70 0.97
CA GLU A 150 -14.19 5.91 0.69
C GLU A 150 -13.30 4.72 1.07
N LEU A 151 -13.82 3.69 1.74
CA LEU A 151 -13.04 2.58 2.29
C LEU A 151 -12.16 1.89 1.25
N LEU A 152 -12.70 1.63 0.05
CA LEU A 152 -11.94 1.01 -1.03
C LEU A 152 -10.75 1.86 -1.46
N LEU A 153 -10.95 3.18 -1.61
CA LEU A 153 -9.87 4.11 -1.96
C LEU A 153 -8.80 4.16 -0.86
N LEU A 154 -9.21 4.14 0.41
CA LEU A 154 -8.29 4.10 1.55
C LEU A 154 -7.48 2.80 1.58
N ALA A 155 -8.11 1.64 1.35
CA ALA A 155 -7.44 0.35 1.30
C ALA A 155 -6.43 0.28 0.13
N VAL A 156 -6.79 0.79 -1.05
CA VAL A 156 -5.90 0.85 -2.22
C VAL A 156 -4.73 1.79 -1.97
N LEU A 157 -4.97 2.99 -1.44
CA LEU A 157 -3.93 3.98 -1.18
C LEU A 157 -2.96 3.53 -0.08
N GLY A 158 -3.50 2.92 0.99
CA GLY A 158 -2.69 2.34 2.08
C GLY A 158 -1.81 1.19 1.57
N TRP A 159 -2.37 0.28 0.77
CA TRP A 159 -1.60 -0.82 0.18
C TRP A 159 -0.52 -0.33 -0.78
N TYR A 160 -0.84 0.62 -1.64
CA TYR A 160 0.13 1.25 -2.53
C TYR A 160 1.32 1.83 -1.74
N PHE A 161 1.06 2.56 -0.65
CA PHE A 161 2.12 3.08 0.22
C PHE A 161 2.98 1.96 0.82
N ILE A 162 2.35 0.89 1.34
CA ILE A 162 3.06 -0.25 1.97
C ILE A 162 3.99 -0.91 0.95
N VAL A 163 3.52 -1.12 -0.28
CA VAL A 163 4.33 -1.73 -1.35
C VAL A 163 5.52 -0.83 -1.73
N LEU A 164 5.33 0.49 -1.83
CA LEU A 164 6.44 1.41 -2.11
C LEU A 164 7.47 1.43 -0.97
N ALA A 165 7.02 1.52 0.28
CA ALA A 165 7.90 1.47 1.44
C ALA A 165 8.70 0.17 1.50
N TRP A 166 8.06 -0.94 1.10
CA TRP A 166 8.72 -2.24 0.99
C TRP A 166 9.86 -2.24 -0.03
N PHE A 167 9.65 -1.75 -1.23
CA PHE A 167 10.70 -1.66 -2.26
C PHE A 167 11.84 -0.73 -1.87
N GLU A 168 11.57 0.33 -1.11
CA GLU A 168 12.61 1.24 -0.61
C GLU A 168 13.48 0.56 0.46
N ASP A 169 12.88 -0.22 1.37
CA ASP A 169 13.61 -0.98 2.37
C ASP A 169 14.47 -2.08 1.73
N GLU A 170 13.96 -2.76 0.68
CA GLU A 170 14.75 -3.75 -0.09
C GLU A 170 15.94 -3.09 -0.83
N ALA A 171 15.76 -1.88 -1.35
CA ALA A 171 16.84 -1.15 -2.03
C ALA A 171 17.95 -0.67 -1.10
N LEU A 172 17.66 -0.54 0.21
CA LEU A 172 18.62 -0.13 1.24
C LEU A 172 19.37 -1.29 1.90
N VAL A 173 18.94 -2.54 1.69
CA VAL A 173 19.66 -3.72 2.15
C VAL A 173 20.75 -4.06 1.13
N PRO A 174 22.06 -3.98 1.48
CA PRO A 174 23.10 -4.44 0.58
C PRO A 174 22.82 -5.89 0.19
N LEU A 175 22.94 -6.20 -1.10
CA LEU A 175 22.95 -7.57 -1.58
C LEU A 175 24.20 -8.24 -0.97
N GLU A 176 24.06 -8.87 0.20
CA GLU A 176 25.04 -9.87 0.65
C GLU A 176 24.93 -11.06 -0.32
N GLY A 177 25.62 -10.94 -1.45
CA GLY A 177 25.83 -12.07 -2.33
C GLY A 177 26.72 -13.08 -1.62
N PRO A 178 26.63 -14.39 -1.96
CA PRO A 178 27.49 -15.44 -1.43
C PRO A 178 28.99 -15.26 -1.76
N ASP A 179 29.37 -14.24 -2.49
CA ASP A 179 30.74 -13.94 -2.96
C ASP A 179 31.26 -12.56 -2.49
N ALA A 180 30.86 -12.08 -1.30
CA ALA A 180 31.59 -10.96 -0.71
C ALA A 180 33.01 -11.41 -0.39
N PRO A 181 34.11 -10.83 -0.99
CA PRO A 181 35.47 -11.19 -0.65
C PRO A 181 35.72 -10.88 0.83
N ASP A 182 36.33 -11.84 1.53
CA ASP A 182 36.76 -11.67 2.91
C ASP A 182 37.51 -10.34 3.07
N PRO A 183 37.21 -9.54 4.10
CA PRO A 183 37.93 -8.33 4.36
C PRO A 183 39.43 -8.68 4.61
N PRO A 184 40.39 -7.92 4.05
CA PRO A 184 41.80 -8.20 4.20
C PRO A 184 42.16 -8.27 5.69
N ALA A 185 42.82 -9.37 6.10
CA ALA A 185 43.28 -9.60 7.45
C ALA A 185 44.04 -8.35 7.95
N ARG A 186 43.59 -7.75 9.05
CA ARG A 186 44.31 -6.65 9.71
C ARG A 186 45.73 -7.12 10.04
N ALA A 187 46.73 -6.51 9.40
CA ALA A 187 48.11 -6.67 9.78
C ALA A 187 48.26 -6.27 11.28
N ALA A 188 48.87 -7.18 12.06
CA ALA A 188 49.19 -6.89 13.45
C ALA A 188 50.24 -5.73 13.48
N PRO A 189 50.09 -4.79 14.40
CA PRO A 189 51.07 -3.71 14.58
C PRO A 189 52.42 -4.31 15.05
N PRO A 190 53.55 -3.67 14.72
CA PRO A 190 54.87 -4.10 15.10
C PRO A 190 55.16 -4.01 16.60
#